data_d909ea633e116c88e795a5454ca23504
#
_entry.id   d909ea633e116c88e795a5454ca23504
#
_cell.length_a   1.000
_cell.length_b   1.000
_cell.length_c   1.000
_cell.angle_alpha   90.00
_cell.angle_beta   90.00
_cell.angle_gamma   90.00
#
_symmetry.space_group_name_H-M   'P 1'
#
loop_
_entity.id
_entity.type
_entity.pdbx_description
1 polymer ?
#
loop_
_entity_poly.entity_id
_entity_poly.type
_entity_poly.pdbx_seq_one_letter_code
_entity_poly.pdbx_strand_id
1 'polypeptide(L)'
;IQVFHGYAAEKKDHWIIRRYFDTYFTQGPYFTSHFKALAQKYGDFEVVETGWPKQDWIKKNLHRYDDEKQALLEKSGKQTIILYAPTFSPKLTSLPLPDMKEQLERLAHERNALILMKFHPLTRQEWADEYKAWAENHDDIIYIDKGENVTKYQLMSDVLISDTSSTIYEFLLLSRPVITIGTLSKEIYWEDIATPETLLRAYDHALTDPEAIARRQWIVDNYDPYLDGHVCERMLNAAADYIRRHGVPAKRRLNLWRKYTSIKTFGKVRKR
;
A
#
# COMPACT_ATOMS: atom_id res chain seq x y z
N ILE A 1 -9.81 -14.63 15.01
CA ILE A 1 -9.41 -13.25 14.73
C ILE A 1 -9.09 -13.10 13.26
N GLN A 2 -9.55 -12.02 12.63
CA GLN A 2 -9.16 -11.59 11.28
C GLN A 2 -8.19 -10.42 11.40
N VAL A 3 -7.05 -10.52 10.71
CA VAL A 3 -6.09 -9.43 10.47
C VAL A 3 -5.98 -9.24 8.97
N PHE A 4 -5.85 -8.00 8.51
CA PHE A 4 -5.73 -7.69 7.09
C PHE A 4 -4.26 -7.59 6.67
N HIS A 5 -3.97 -7.91 5.40
CA HIS A 5 -2.60 -7.92 4.88
C HIS A 5 -2.19 -6.58 4.22
N GLY A 6 -3.05 -5.57 4.26
CA GLY A 6 -2.80 -4.25 3.69
C GLY A 6 -4.08 -3.42 3.56
N TYR A 7 -3.97 -2.29 2.88
CA TYR A 7 -5.05 -1.35 2.61
C TYR A 7 -5.62 -1.62 1.21
N ALA A 8 -6.83 -2.12 1.15
CA ALA A 8 -7.46 -2.52 -0.11
C ALA A 8 -8.94 -2.12 -0.13
N ALA A 9 -9.23 -0.86 0.23
CA ALA A 9 -10.57 -0.31 0.33
C ALA A 9 -11.38 -0.45 -0.98
N GLU A 10 -10.72 -0.36 -2.13
CA GLU A 10 -11.33 -0.49 -3.46
C GLU A 10 -11.72 -1.93 -3.82
N LYS A 11 -11.11 -2.92 -3.18
CA LYS A 11 -11.34 -4.33 -3.52
C LYS A 11 -12.58 -4.83 -2.80
N LYS A 12 -13.60 -5.25 -3.56
CA LYS A 12 -14.83 -5.82 -3.01
C LYS A 12 -14.56 -6.96 -2.01
N ASP A 13 -13.53 -7.76 -2.25
CA ASP A 13 -13.17 -8.89 -1.40
C ASP A 13 -12.70 -8.49 0.00
N HIS A 14 -12.23 -7.24 0.18
CA HIS A 14 -11.84 -6.70 1.48
C HIS A 14 -13.01 -6.66 2.46
N TRP A 15 -14.22 -6.36 1.96
CA TRP A 15 -15.43 -6.17 2.74
C TRP A 15 -16.26 -7.46 2.93
N ILE A 16 -15.81 -8.59 2.39
CA ILE A 16 -16.54 -9.84 2.51
C ILE A 16 -16.39 -10.43 3.91
N ILE A 17 -17.52 -10.51 4.64
CA ILE A 17 -17.58 -11.20 5.93
C ILE A 17 -17.65 -12.70 5.72
N ARG A 18 -16.53 -13.38 5.99
CA ARG A 18 -16.42 -14.82 5.79
C ARG A 18 -17.00 -15.65 6.94
N ARG A 19 -17.37 -15.02 8.07
CA ARG A 19 -17.95 -15.64 9.27
C ARG A 19 -17.10 -16.77 9.89
N TYR A 20 -15.75 -16.70 9.72
CA TYR A 20 -14.81 -17.63 10.35
C TYR A 20 -14.21 -17.04 11.62
N PHE A 21 -14.34 -15.72 11.76
CA PHE A 21 -13.66 -14.95 12.77
C PHE A 21 -14.67 -14.32 13.70
N ASP A 22 -14.37 -14.36 14.97
CA ASP A 22 -15.21 -13.75 16.02
C ASP A 22 -14.87 -12.27 16.20
N THR A 23 -13.64 -11.89 15.82
CA THR A 23 -13.15 -10.52 15.94
C THR A 23 -12.42 -10.12 14.66
N TYR A 24 -12.69 -8.90 14.18
CA TYR A 24 -12.01 -8.25 13.08
C TYR A 24 -11.17 -7.11 13.64
N PHE A 25 -9.86 -7.19 13.46
CA PHE A 25 -8.93 -6.13 13.79
C PHE A 25 -8.78 -5.21 12.59
N THR A 26 -9.16 -3.95 12.76
CA THR A 26 -9.18 -2.95 11.68
C THR A 26 -8.03 -1.96 11.82
N GLN A 27 -7.66 -1.37 10.68
CA GLN A 27 -6.47 -0.52 10.60
C GLN A 27 -6.73 0.86 11.24
N GLY A 28 -7.81 1.54 10.85
CA GLY A 28 -8.12 2.86 11.36
C GLY A 28 -9.62 3.20 11.26
N PRO A 29 -10.01 4.44 11.59
CA PRO A 29 -11.40 4.87 11.67
C PRO A 29 -12.24 4.58 10.43
N TYR A 30 -11.67 4.76 9.23
CA TYR A 30 -12.34 4.49 7.96
C TYR A 30 -12.78 3.02 7.87
N PHE A 31 -11.86 2.08 8.09
CA PHE A 31 -12.14 0.65 8.05
C PHE A 31 -13.05 0.23 9.21
N THR A 32 -12.80 0.77 10.39
CA THR A 32 -13.57 0.47 11.61
C THR A 32 -15.04 0.81 11.44
N SER A 33 -15.37 1.97 10.89
CA SER A 33 -16.75 2.40 10.68
C SER A 33 -17.50 1.45 9.73
N HIS A 34 -16.87 1.05 8.64
CA HIS A 34 -17.44 0.11 7.67
C HIS A 34 -17.65 -1.28 8.27
N PHE A 35 -16.65 -1.81 9.01
CA PHE A 35 -16.78 -3.13 9.63
C PHE A 35 -17.77 -3.13 10.77
N LYS A 36 -17.94 -2.03 11.54
CA LYS A 36 -18.99 -1.88 12.55
C LYS A 36 -20.39 -1.92 11.92
N ALA A 37 -20.61 -1.27 10.79
CA ALA A 37 -21.87 -1.37 10.05
C ALA A 37 -22.16 -2.81 9.58
N LEU A 38 -21.13 -3.54 9.13
CA LEU A 38 -21.27 -4.96 8.79
C LEU A 38 -21.52 -5.83 10.03
N ALA A 39 -20.91 -5.54 11.17
CA ALA A 39 -21.16 -6.24 12.42
C ALA A 39 -22.61 -6.06 12.91
N GLN A 40 -23.16 -4.87 12.81
CA GLN A 40 -24.59 -4.61 13.10
C GLN A 40 -25.51 -5.45 12.20
N LYS A 41 -25.16 -5.58 10.92
CA LYS A 41 -25.94 -6.36 9.96
C LYS A 41 -25.89 -7.87 10.21
N TYR A 42 -24.74 -8.40 10.59
CA TYR A 42 -24.50 -9.86 10.72
C TYR A 42 -24.61 -10.36 12.15
N GLY A 43 -24.27 -9.55 13.15
CA GLY A 43 -24.47 -9.84 14.58
C GLY A 43 -23.60 -10.94 15.19
N ASP A 44 -22.56 -11.40 14.48
CA ASP A 44 -21.79 -12.59 14.86
C ASP A 44 -20.28 -12.37 15.03
N PHE A 45 -19.83 -11.11 15.07
CA PHE A 45 -18.43 -10.75 15.30
C PHE A 45 -18.29 -9.35 15.93
N GLU A 46 -17.17 -9.12 16.57
CA GLU A 46 -16.77 -7.83 17.12
C GLU A 46 -15.74 -7.14 16.20
N VAL A 47 -15.69 -5.82 16.27
CA VAL A 47 -14.72 -4.99 15.54
C VAL A 47 -13.88 -4.21 16.53
N VAL A 48 -12.56 -4.36 16.46
CA VAL A 48 -11.61 -3.64 17.30
C VAL A 48 -10.61 -2.92 16.40
N GLU A 49 -10.50 -1.63 16.58
CA GLU A 49 -9.51 -0.81 15.89
C GLU A 49 -8.14 -0.98 16.56
N THR A 50 -7.14 -1.40 15.81
CA THR A 50 -5.82 -1.73 16.37
C THR A 50 -4.66 -1.11 15.61
N GLY A 51 -4.87 -0.76 14.35
CA GLY A 51 -3.81 -0.49 13.39
C GLY A 51 -3.40 -1.73 12.58
N TRP A 52 -2.49 -1.57 11.65
CA TRP A 52 -1.91 -2.66 10.87
C TRP A 52 -0.52 -3.07 11.39
N PRO A 53 -0.24 -4.36 11.64
CA PRO A 53 0.99 -4.80 12.30
C PRO A 53 2.29 -4.35 11.63
N LYS A 54 2.28 -4.10 10.32
CA LYS A 54 3.43 -3.59 9.58
C LYS A 54 3.86 -2.19 10.07
N GLN A 55 2.95 -1.41 10.65
CA GLN A 55 3.27 -0.07 11.19
C GLN A 55 4.29 -0.13 12.33
N ASP A 56 4.27 -1.17 13.16
CA ASP A 56 5.28 -1.37 14.20
C ASP A 56 6.67 -1.59 13.60
N TRP A 57 6.74 -2.38 12.52
CA TRP A 57 7.99 -2.58 11.81
C TRP A 57 8.46 -1.29 11.13
N ILE A 58 7.55 -0.55 10.49
CA ILE A 58 7.86 0.74 9.84
C ILE A 58 8.37 1.73 10.90
N LYS A 59 7.68 1.88 12.03
CA LYS A 59 8.11 2.76 13.13
C LYS A 59 9.52 2.46 13.59
N LYS A 60 9.81 1.18 13.82
CA LYS A 60 11.14 0.73 14.27
C LYS A 60 12.24 0.99 13.25
N ASN A 61 11.90 0.99 11.96
CA ASN A 61 12.87 1.06 10.86
C ASN A 61 12.77 2.37 10.06
N LEU A 62 12.06 3.37 10.56
CA LEU A 62 11.77 4.61 9.82
C LEU A 62 13.05 5.30 9.31
N HIS A 63 14.11 5.29 10.12
CA HIS A 63 15.40 5.91 9.84
C HIS A 63 16.51 4.92 9.46
N ARG A 64 16.14 3.66 9.23
CA ARG A 64 17.11 2.59 8.98
C ARG A 64 17.97 2.80 7.74
N TYR A 65 17.45 3.51 6.77
CA TYR A 65 18.08 3.70 5.46
C TYR A 65 18.49 5.15 5.20
N ASP A 66 18.51 6.00 6.21
CA ASP A 66 18.84 7.43 6.06
C ASP A 66 20.27 7.63 5.55
N ASP A 67 21.25 6.88 6.08
CA ASP A 67 22.64 6.95 5.62
C ASP A 67 22.76 6.48 4.15
N GLU A 68 22.05 5.42 3.76
CA GLU A 68 22.07 4.93 2.38
C GLU A 68 21.39 5.93 1.43
N LYS A 69 20.27 6.54 1.88
CA LYS A 69 19.60 7.63 1.15
C LYS A 69 20.56 8.80 0.94
N GLN A 70 21.22 9.24 2.00
CA GLN A 70 22.16 10.36 1.94
C GLN A 70 23.33 10.07 0.98
N ALA A 71 23.92 8.87 1.06
CA ALA A 71 24.99 8.45 0.17
C ALA A 71 24.58 8.42 -1.31
N LEU A 72 23.34 8.00 -1.60
CA LEU A 72 22.80 8.05 -2.97
C LEU A 72 22.63 9.48 -3.47
N LEU A 73 22.11 10.39 -2.64
CA LEU A 73 21.93 11.80 -2.98
C LEU A 73 23.29 12.50 -3.21
N GLU A 74 24.26 12.27 -2.34
CA GLU A 74 25.62 12.81 -2.49
C GLU A 74 26.30 12.31 -3.76
N LYS A 75 26.22 11.00 -4.03
CA LYS A 75 26.82 10.39 -5.22
C LYS A 75 26.20 10.92 -6.52
N SER A 76 24.89 11.10 -6.55
CA SER A 76 24.17 11.57 -7.75
C SER A 76 24.16 13.09 -7.90
N GLY A 77 24.48 13.85 -6.84
CA GLY A 77 24.31 15.30 -6.81
C GLY A 77 22.85 15.76 -6.81
N LYS A 78 21.91 14.86 -6.50
CA LYS A 78 20.46 15.13 -6.48
C LYS A 78 19.98 15.54 -5.10
N GLN A 79 18.78 16.16 -5.05
CA GLN A 79 18.20 16.65 -3.80
C GLN A 79 17.02 15.81 -3.30
N THR A 80 16.39 15.05 -4.17
CA THR A 80 15.15 14.31 -3.89
C THR A 80 15.23 12.92 -4.47
N ILE A 81 14.68 11.93 -3.79
CA ILE A 81 14.50 10.58 -4.32
C ILE A 81 13.03 10.34 -4.65
N ILE A 82 12.75 9.94 -5.89
CA ILE A 82 11.42 9.56 -6.38
C ILE A 82 11.40 8.06 -6.61
N LEU A 83 10.41 7.38 -6.02
CA LEU A 83 10.16 5.97 -6.31
C LEU A 83 9.13 5.85 -7.44
N TYR A 84 9.53 5.30 -8.57
CA TYR A 84 8.62 4.88 -9.63
C TYR A 84 8.32 3.38 -9.48
N ALA A 85 7.10 3.05 -9.05
CA ALA A 85 6.68 1.68 -8.76
C ALA A 85 5.33 1.34 -9.43
N PRO A 86 5.32 1.09 -10.75
CA PRO A 86 4.09 0.77 -11.47
C PRO A 86 3.60 -0.65 -11.17
N THR A 87 2.30 -0.90 -11.43
CA THR A 87 1.71 -2.24 -11.34
C THR A 87 2.20 -3.15 -12.48
N PHE A 88 2.00 -4.44 -12.30
CA PHE A 88 2.48 -5.48 -13.23
C PHE A 88 1.49 -5.85 -14.34
N SER A 89 0.26 -5.37 -14.28
CA SER A 89 -0.81 -5.85 -15.15
C SER A 89 -1.46 -4.71 -15.94
N PRO A 90 -1.53 -4.80 -17.27
CA PRO A 90 -2.26 -3.86 -18.11
C PRO A 90 -3.76 -3.74 -17.78
N LYS A 91 -4.31 -4.70 -17.01
CA LYS A 91 -5.70 -4.64 -16.52
C LYS A 91 -5.86 -3.72 -15.31
N LEU A 92 -4.74 -3.34 -14.66
CA LEU A 92 -4.70 -2.51 -13.47
C LEU A 92 -4.04 -1.14 -13.74
N THR A 93 -3.70 -0.86 -14.99
CA THR A 93 -3.23 0.45 -15.44
C THR A 93 -3.98 0.86 -16.70
N SER A 94 -4.24 2.14 -16.87
CA SER A 94 -4.85 2.70 -18.07
C SER A 94 -3.82 3.14 -19.13
N LEU A 95 -2.54 3.18 -18.76
CA LEU A 95 -1.47 3.65 -19.63
C LEU A 95 -0.40 2.58 -19.86
N PRO A 96 0.16 2.45 -21.07
CA PRO A 96 1.34 1.64 -21.34
C PRO A 96 2.56 2.12 -20.55
N LEU A 97 3.35 1.19 -19.99
CA LEU A 97 4.58 1.54 -19.28
C LEU A 97 5.62 2.31 -20.11
N PRO A 98 5.80 2.02 -21.42
CA PRO A 98 6.77 2.75 -22.25
C PRO A 98 6.54 4.26 -22.33
N ASP A 99 5.30 4.72 -22.15
CA ASP A 99 4.95 6.14 -22.26
C ASP A 99 5.53 7.01 -21.12
N MET A 100 6.14 6.41 -20.11
CA MET A 100 6.66 7.13 -18.94
C MET A 100 8.13 7.54 -19.06
N LYS A 101 8.91 6.95 -19.96
CA LYS A 101 10.37 7.14 -20.02
C LYS A 101 10.77 8.61 -20.18
N GLU A 102 10.23 9.29 -21.18
CA GLU A 102 10.51 10.70 -21.43
C GLU A 102 10.14 11.59 -20.24
N GLN A 103 8.98 11.35 -19.63
CA GLN A 103 8.52 12.18 -18.53
C GLN A 103 9.30 11.93 -17.23
N LEU A 104 9.76 10.71 -16.99
CA LEU A 104 10.63 10.38 -15.87
C LEU A 104 12.01 11.03 -16.05
N GLU A 105 12.58 11.01 -17.24
CA GLU A 105 13.84 11.68 -17.57
C GLU A 105 13.73 13.20 -17.37
N ARG A 106 12.67 13.82 -17.91
CA ARG A 106 12.39 15.24 -17.70
C ARG A 106 12.25 15.58 -16.22
N LEU A 107 11.51 14.76 -15.46
CA LEU A 107 11.32 14.97 -14.03
C LEU A 107 12.65 14.90 -13.26
N ALA A 108 13.49 13.89 -13.56
CA ALA A 108 14.81 13.73 -12.95
C ALA A 108 15.70 14.96 -13.20
N HIS A 109 15.68 15.49 -14.43
CA HIS A 109 16.48 16.65 -14.81
C HIS A 109 15.88 17.96 -14.26
N GLU A 110 14.60 18.25 -14.55
CA GLU A 110 13.96 19.54 -14.24
C GLU A 110 13.66 19.75 -12.74
N ARG A 111 13.60 18.68 -11.95
CA ARG A 111 13.36 18.75 -10.49
C ARG A 111 14.52 18.28 -9.64
N ASN A 112 15.70 18.12 -10.28
CA ASN A 112 16.93 17.66 -9.61
C ASN A 112 16.71 16.43 -8.74
N ALA A 113 16.02 15.41 -9.29
CA ALA A 113 15.62 14.21 -8.57
C ALA A 113 16.37 12.97 -9.07
N LEU A 114 16.64 12.05 -8.15
CA LEU A 114 17.07 10.68 -8.43
C LEU A 114 15.84 9.79 -8.51
N ILE A 115 15.66 9.06 -9.59
CA ILE A 115 14.54 8.12 -9.75
C ILE A 115 15.00 6.70 -9.43
N LEU A 116 14.38 6.10 -8.42
CA LEU A 116 14.48 4.67 -8.13
C LEU A 116 13.33 3.95 -8.79
N MET A 117 13.63 3.13 -9.79
CA MET A 117 12.61 2.41 -10.53
C MET A 117 12.49 0.97 -10.03
N LYS A 118 11.34 0.63 -9.45
CA LYS A 118 11.09 -0.67 -8.82
C LYS A 118 9.84 -1.33 -9.36
N PHE A 119 10.04 -2.28 -10.25
CA PHE A 119 8.92 -3.04 -10.80
C PHE A 119 8.42 -4.14 -9.85
N HIS A 120 7.14 -4.49 -10.01
CA HIS A 120 6.54 -5.58 -9.28
C HIS A 120 7.19 -6.92 -9.69
N PRO A 121 7.35 -7.91 -8.78
CA PRO A 121 7.93 -9.21 -9.10
C PRO A 121 7.24 -9.94 -10.26
N LEU A 122 5.95 -9.72 -10.46
CA LEU A 122 5.15 -10.32 -11.54
C LEU A 122 5.15 -9.50 -12.85
N THR A 123 5.89 -8.39 -12.93
CA THR A 123 6.03 -7.63 -14.18
C THR A 123 6.68 -8.51 -15.26
N ARG A 124 6.17 -8.39 -16.49
CA ARG A 124 6.69 -9.13 -17.65
C ARG A 124 8.19 -8.87 -17.81
N GLN A 125 8.94 -9.93 -18.09
CA GLN A 125 10.40 -9.84 -18.14
C GLN A 125 10.86 -8.89 -19.24
N GLU A 126 10.20 -8.92 -20.41
CA GLU A 126 10.55 -8.06 -21.54
C GLU A 126 10.49 -6.55 -21.17
N TRP A 127 9.48 -6.16 -20.39
CA TRP A 127 9.35 -4.77 -19.91
C TRP A 127 10.42 -4.41 -18.88
N ALA A 128 10.69 -5.37 -17.98
CA ALA A 128 11.72 -5.17 -16.97
C ALA A 128 13.12 -5.00 -17.61
N ASP A 129 13.43 -5.81 -18.61
CA ASP A 129 14.71 -5.75 -19.35
C ASP A 129 14.82 -4.49 -20.19
N GLU A 130 13.74 -4.07 -20.83
CA GLU A 130 13.68 -2.82 -21.61
C GLU A 130 13.95 -1.59 -20.75
N TYR A 131 13.27 -1.49 -19.59
CA TYR A 131 13.45 -0.37 -18.68
C TYR A 131 14.80 -0.41 -17.96
N LYS A 132 15.33 -1.59 -17.70
CA LYS A 132 16.67 -1.75 -17.14
C LYS A 132 17.73 -1.24 -18.13
N ALA A 133 17.66 -1.68 -19.39
CA ALA A 133 18.58 -1.21 -20.44
C ALA A 133 18.47 0.31 -20.69
N TRP A 134 17.25 0.87 -20.58
CA TRP A 134 17.06 2.30 -20.67
C TRP A 134 17.69 3.03 -19.48
N ALA A 135 17.48 2.57 -18.26
CA ALA A 135 18.03 3.18 -17.05
C ALA A 135 19.58 3.16 -17.03
N GLU A 136 20.22 2.14 -17.61
CA GLU A 136 21.69 2.04 -17.71
C GLU A 136 22.32 3.18 -18.54
N ASN A 137 21.54 3.91 -19.32
CA ASN A 137 22.00 5.08 -20.08
C ASN A 137 21.70 6.42 -19.41
N HIS A 138 21.22 6.41 -18.15
CA HIS A 138 20.80 7.61 -17.44
C HIS A 138 21.37 7.61 -16.01
N ASP A 139 22.25 8.54 -15.69
CA ASP A 139 22.88 8.64 -14.37
C ASP A 139 21.90 8.98 -13.24
N ASP A 140 20.74 9.56 -13.60
CA ASP A 140 19.70 10.03 -12.68
C ASP A 140 18.61 8.99 -12.42
N ILE A 141 18.74 7.78 -12.99
CA ILE A 141 17.72 6.73 -12.94
C ILE A 141 18.37 5.41 -12.55
N ILE A 142 17.96 4.84 -11.45
CA ILE A 142 18.46 3.56 -10.94
C ILE A 142 17.38 2.50 -11.04
N TYR A 143 17.62 1.48 -11.84
CA TYR A 143 16.76 0.29 -11.89
C TYR A 143 17.06 -0.60 -10.67
N ILE A 144 16.01 -0.89 -9.91
CA ILE A 144 16.06 -1.79 -8.74
C ILE A 144 15.54 -3.17 -9.16
N ASP A 145 16.29 -4.20 -8.81
CA ASP A 145 15.86 -5.58 -9.11
C ASP A 145 14.46 -5.84 -8.53
N LYS A 146 13.61 -6.48 -9.35
CA LYS A 146 12.22 -6.72 -8.98
C LYS A 146 12.04 -7.69 -7.79
N GLY A 147 13.08 -8.44 -7.42
CA GLY A 147 13.12 -9.28 -6.22
C GLY A 147 13.36 -8.53 -4.91
N GLU A 148 13.88 -7.30 -4.99
CA GLU A 148 14.16 -6.48 -3.82
C GLU A 148 12.89 -6.07 -3.05
N ASN A 149 13.03 -5.80 -1.75
CA ASN A 149 11.91 -5.38 -0.91
C ASN A 149 11.55 -3.91 -1.16
N VAL A 150 10.35 -3.67 -1.71
CA VAL A 150 9.85 -2.32 -2.01
C VAL A 150 9.80 -1.40 -0.78
N THR A 151 9.57 -1.94 0.42
CA THR A 151 9.46 -1.13 1.64
C THR A 151 10.75 -0.37 1.96
N LYS A 152 11.92 -0.95 1.65
CA LYS A 152 13.21 -0.24 1.74
C LYS A 152 13.17 1.05 0.92
N TYR A 153 12.78 0.95 -0.33
CA TYR A 153 12.76 2.08 -1.26
C TYR A 153 11.64 3.07 -0.96
N GLN A 154 10.50 2.61 -0.40
CA GLN A 154 9.49 3.50 0.16
C GLN A 154 10.06 4.37 1.30
N LEU A 155 10.83 3.79 2.21
CA LEU A 155 11.43 4.54 3.32
C LEU A 155 12.49 5.55 2.85
N MET A 156 13.22 5.25 1.79
CA MET A 156 14.26 6.12 1.22
C MET A 156 13.70 7.25 0.34
N SER A 157 12.51 7.09 -0.24
CA SER A 157 11.98 8.02 -1.25
C SER A 157 11.12 9.12 -0.65
N ASP A 158 11.09 10.28 -1.28
CA ASP A 158 10.33 11.45 -0.87
C ASP A 158 8.98 11.55 -1.58
N VAL A 159 8.89 11.01 -2.80
CA VAL A 159 7.68 10.97 -3.64
C VAL A 159 7.51 9.59 -4.25
N LEU A 160 6.26 9.13 -4.36
CA LEU A 160 5.91 7.91 -5.10
C LEU A 160 5.18 8.27 -6.38
N ILE A 161 5.60 7.68 -7.49
CA ILE A 161 4.84 7.65 -8.75
C ILE A 161 4.41 6.20 -8.98
N SER A 162 3.11 5.99 -9.18
CA SER A 162 2.52 4.66 -9.38
C SER A 162 1.28 4.75 -10.30
N ASP A 163 0.42 3.73 -10.26
CA ASP A 163 -0.85 3.69 -10.99
C ASP A 163 -1.99 3.16 -10.09
N THR A 164 -2.15 1.84 -9.96
CA THR A 164 -3.19 1.22 -9.12
C THR A 164 -2.56 0.14 -8.23
N SER A 165 -2.10 0.51 -7.06
CA SER A 165 -1.37 -0.39 -6.15
C SER A 165 -1.69 -0.11 -4.69
N SER A 166 -1.65 -1.13 -3.84
CA SER A 166 -1.71 -0.96 -2.37
C SER A 166 -0.49 -0.21 -1.81
N THR A 167 0.61 -0.18 -2.54
CA THR A 167 1.82 0.58 -2.23
C THR A 167 1.55 2.08 -2.05
N ILE A 168 0.54 2.61 -2.75
CA ILE A 168 0.06 4.00 -2.65
C ILE A 168 -0.32 4.34 -1.22
N TYR A 169 -1.20 3.54 -0.62
CA TYR A 169 -1.64 3.78 0.76
C TYR A 169 -0.51 3.63 1.78
N GLU A 170 0.35 2.62 1.58
CA GLU A 170 1.52 2.43 2.44
C GLU A 170 2.45 3.64 2.41
N PHE A 171 2.60 4.28 1.25
CA PHE A 171 3.44 5.46 1.10
C PHE A 171 2.78 6.73 1.65
N LEU A 172 1.47 6.91 1.42
CA LEU A 172 0.68 8.02 1.99
C LEU A 172 0.73 8.02 3.53
N LEU A 173 0.74 6.83 4.15
CA LEU A 173 0.85 6.69 5.61
C LEU A 173 2.22 7.09 6.17
N LEU A 174 3.24 7.25 5.32
CA LEU A 174 4.49 7.93 5.67
C LEU A 174 4.37 9.47 5.60
N SER A 175 3.17 10.00 5.37
CA SER A 175 2.89 11.42 5.14
C SER A 175 3.63 12.02 3.94
N ARG A 176 3.94 11.19 2.93
CA ARG A 176 4.66 11.56 1.72
C ARG A 176 3.75 11.61 0.50
N PRO A 177 3.99 12.51 -0.47
CA PRO A 177 3.15 12.69 -1.64
C PRO A 177 3.20 11.50 -2.59
N VAL A 178 2.04 11.22 -3.18
CA VAL A 178 1.86 10.21 -4.22
C VAL A 178 1.27 10.87 -5.46
N ILE A 179 1.74 10.43 -6.62
CA ILE A 179 1.18 10.76 -7.92
C ILE A 179 0.83 9.45 -8.61
N THR A 180 -0.38 9.33 -9.10
CA THR A 180 -0.77 8.19 -9.92
C THR A 180 -1.07 8.60 -11.35
N ILE A 181 -1.00 7.62 -12.26
CA ILE A 181 -1.28 7.82 -13.67
C ILE A 181 -2.42 6.89 -14.04
N GLY A 182 -3.61 7.47 -14.26
CA GLY A 182 -4.81 6.74 -14.63
C GLY A 182 -5.21 5.66 -13.62
N THR A 183 -5.23 6.00 -12.34
CA THR A 183 -5.61 5.04 -11.29
C THR A 183 -7.05 4.57 -11.47
N LEU A 184 -7.29 3.30 -11.13
CA LEU A 184 -8.64 2.73 -11.08
C LEU A 184 -9.29 2.88 -9.70
N SER A 185 -8.64 3.57 -8.76
CA SER A 185 -9.21 3.88 -7.45
C SER A 185 -10.43 4.78 -7.60
N LYS A 186 -11.50 4.49 -6.84
CA LYS A 186 -12.73 5.27 -6.90
C LYS A 186 -12.67 6.54 -6.07
N GLU A 187 -11.96 6.48 -4.95
CA GLU A 187 -11.74 7.58 -4.03
C GLU A 187 -10.26 7.95 -4.09
N ILE A 188 -9.96 9.16 -4.57
CA ILE A 188 -8.60 9.63 -4.82
C ILE A 188 -8.30 10.77 -3.86
N TYR A 189 -7.32 10.59 -3.00
CA TYR A 189 -6.86 11.56 -2.00
C TYR A 189 -5.44 12.07 -2.29
N TRP A 190 -4.95 11.85 -3.49
CA TRP A 190 -3.64 12.24 -4.01
C TRP A 190 -3.75 12.81 -5.41
N GLU A 191 -2.65 13.13 -6.04
CA GLU A 191 -2.64 13.57 -7.43
C GLU A 191 -2.80 12.37 -8.38
N ASP A 192 -3.80 12.42 -9.26
CA ASP A 192 -3.97 11.47 -10.35
C ASP A 192 -3.97 12.20 -11.69
N ILE A 193 -3.11 11.80 -12.61
CA ILE A 193 -2.99 12.39 -13.93
C ILE A 193 -3.51 11.46 -15.01
N ALA A 194 -4.17 12.04 -16.00
CA ALA A 194 -4.71 11.27 -17.12
C ALA A 194 -3.65 10.94 -18.17
N THR A 195 -2.63 11.82 -18.29
CA THR A 195 -1.58 11.69 -19.31
C THR A 195 -0.20 12.00 -18.72
N PRO A 196 0.87 11.32 -19.19
CA PRO A 196 2.23 11.51 -18.69
C PRO A 196 2.75 12.94 -18.76
N GLU A 197 2.36 13.73 -19.78
CA GLU A 197 2.84 15.09 -20.03
C GLU A 197 2.54 16.06 -18.86
N THR A 198 1.55 15.74 -18.03
CA THR A 198 1.18 16.56 -16.87
C THR A 198 1.97 16.21 -15.60
N LEU A 199 2.89 15.23 -15.66
CA LEU A 199 3.61 14.70 -14.51
C LEU A 199 4.37 15.78 -13.72
N LEU A 200 5.11 16.66 -14.39
CA LEU A 200 5.89 17.70 -13.72
C LEU A 200 5.01 18.66 -12.93
N ARG A 201 3.89 19.06 -13.53
CA ARG A 201 2.90 19.92 -12.85
C ARG A 201 2.29 19.23 -11.64
N ALA A 202 1.93 17.94 -11.78
CA ALA A 202 1.37 17.16 -10.69
C ALA A 202 2.38 16.98 -9.55
N TYR A 203 3.66 16.82 -9.88
CA TYR A 203 4.74 16.77 -8.89
C TYR A 203 4.80 18.05 -8.05
N ASP A 204 4.86 19.21 -8.70
CA ASP A 204 4.89 20.50 -8.00
C ASP A 204 3.64 20.69 -7.12
N HIS A 205 2.46 20.37 -7.65
CA HIS A 205 1.19 20.49 -6.94
C HIS A 205 1.13 19.55 -5.73
N ALA A 206 1.51 18.29 -5.87
CA ALA A 206 1.52 17.32 -4.79
C ALA A 206 2.40 17.75 -3.58
N LEU A 207 3.45 18.54 -3.84
CA LEU A 207 4.38 19.00 -2.81
C LEU A 207 3.93 20.31 -2.14
N THR A 208 3.31 21.24 -2.88
CA THR A 208 3.12 22.61 -2.44
C THR A 208 1.67 23.01 -2.20
N ASP A 209 0.72 22.31 -2.81
CA ASP A 209 -0.69 22.67 -2.69
C ASP A 209 -1.25 22.30 -1.31
N PRO A 210 -1.84 23.27 -0.56
CA PRO A 210 -2.38 23.00 0.77
C PRO A 210 -3.51 21.96 0.79
N GLU A 211 -4.32 21.89 -0.26
CA GLU A 211 -5.41 20.92 -0.35
C GLU A 211 -4.86 19.50 -0.58
N ALA A 212 -3.84 19.34 -1.42
CA ALA A 212 -3.16 18.07 -1.61
C ALA A 212 -2.52 17.57 -0.30
N ILE A 213 -1.92 18.48 0.47
CA ILE A 213 -1.36 18.19 1.80
C ILE A 213 -2.47 17.77 2.78
N ALA A 214 -3.58 18.49 2.81
CA ALA A 214 -4.71 18.18 3.70
C ALA A 214 -5.37 16.83 3.36
N ARG A 215 -5.54 16.51 2.07
CA ARG A 215 -6.05 15.20 1.62
C ARG A 215 -5.14 14.06 2.06
N ARG A 216 -3.83 14.23 1.95
CA ARG A 216 -2.83 13.25 2.42
C ARG A 216 -2.92 13.05 3.94
N GLN A 217 -3.03 14.14 4.71
CA GLN A 217 -3.18 14.07 6.16
C GLN A 217 -4.48 13.34 6.54
N TRP A 218 -5.57 13.58 5.80
CA TRP A 218 -6.82 12.86 6.01
C TRP A 218 -6.65 11.33 5.89
N ILE A 219 -5.84 10.85 4.92
CA ILE A 219 -5.52 9.42 4.79
C ILE A 219 -4.78 8.91 6.03
N VAL A 220 -3.78 9.64 6.51
CA VAL A 220 -3.04 9.27 7.73
C VAL A 220 -4.00 9.13 8.91
N ASP A 221 -4.87 10.12 9.12
CA ASP A 221 -5.77 10.17 10.27
C ASP A 221 -6.89 9.12 10.22
N ASN A 222 -7.32 8.71 9.01
CA ASN A 222 -8.49 7.86 8.84
C ASN A 222 -8.17 6.42 8.42
N TYR A 223 -7.09 6.19 7.69
CA TYR A 223 -6.74 4.83 7.23
C TYR A 223 -5.94 4.06 8.27
N ASP A 224 -4.90 4.68 8.85
CA ASP A 224 -4.13 4.06 9.94
C ASP A 224 -3.28 5.11 10.69
N PRO A 225 -3.80 5.74 11.74
CA PRO A 225 -3.07 6.74 12.52
C PRO A 225 -2.03 6.14 13.50
N TYR A 226 -1.81 4.83 13.47
CA TYR A 226 -1.07 4.10 14.49
C TYR A 226 0.41 3.84 14.16
N LEU A 227 1.14 4.87 13.75
CA LEU A 227 2.60 4.79 13.61
C LEU A 227 3.31 5.03 14.96
N ASP A 228 2.86 4.37 16.02
CA ASP A 228 3.33 4.55 17.40
C ASP A 228 4.20 3.39 17.92
N GLY A 229 4.22 2.25 17.22
CA GLY A 229 4.99 1.07 17.60
C GLY A 229 4.27 0.13 18.57
N HIS A 230 2.97 0.31 18.80
CA HIS A 230 2.16 -0.46 19.76
C HIS A 230 0.98 -1.20 19.11
N VAL A 231 0.96 -1.37 17.81
CA VAL A 231 -0.13 -2.05 17.08
C VAL A 231 -0.23 -3.52 17.51
N CYS A 232 0.88 -4.24 17.53
CA CYS A 232 0.90 -5.65 17.93
C CYS A 232 0.50 -5.84 19.39
N GLU A 233 0.91 -4.93 20.27
CA GLU A 233 0.51 -4.93 21.68
C GLU A 233 -1.01 -4.73 21.81
N ARG A 234 -1.59 -3.75 21.11
CA ARG A 234 -3.05 -3.53 21.07
C ARG A 234 -3.80 -4.76 20.58
N MET A 235 -3.30 -5.42 19.53
CA MET A 235 -3.90 -6.65 18.99
C MET A 235 -3.87 -7.80 20.02
N LEU A 236 -2.76 -8.01 20.69
CA LEU A 236 -2.62 -9.05 21.71
C LEU A 236 -3.54 -8.79 22.91
N ASN A 237 -3.59 -7.54 23.39
CA ASN A 237 -4.46 -7.13 24.47
C ASN A 237 -5.95 -7.30 24.11
N ALA A 238 -6.35 -6.89 22.90
CA ALA A 238 -7.71 -7.07 22.41
C ALA A 238 -8.09 -8.55 22.27
N ALA A 239 -7.17 -9.40 21.83
CA ALA A 239 -7.38 -10.83 21.73
C ALA A 239 -7.55 -11.48 23.13
N ALA A 240 -6.70 -11.11 24.08
CA ALA A 240 -6.77 -11.60 25.46
C ALA A 240 -8.07 -11.13 26.14
N ASP A 241 -8.47 -9.88 25.92
CA ASP A 241 -9.71 -9.33 26.43
C ASP A 241 -10.95 -10.05 25.87
N TYR A 242 -10.95 -10.33 24.56
CA TYR A 242 -12.02 -11.12 23.95
C TYR A 242 -12.15 -12.50 24.59
N ILE A 243 -11.02 -13.21 24.75
CA ILE A 243 -11.01 -14.54 25.38
C ILE A 243 -11.50 -14.48 26.84
N ARG A 244 -11.11 -13.44 27.58
CA ARG A 244 -11.56 -13.26 28.99
C ARG A 244 -13.06 -13.03 29.07
N ARG A 245 -13.66 -12.25 28.17
CA ARG A 245 -15.11 -11.96 28.15
C ARG A 245 -15.97 -13.13 27.67
N HIS A 246 -15.49 -13.85 26.65
CA HIS A 246 -16.30 -14.84 25.92
C HIS A 246 -15.82 -16.28 26.11
N GLY A 247 -14.62 -16.48 26.63
CA GLY A 247 -13.96 -17.78 26.67
C GLY A 247 -13.55 -18.28 25.30
N VAL A 248 -12.98 -19.49 25.24
CA VAL A 248 -12.69 -20.19 23.98
C VAL A 248 -13.77 -21.24 23.77
N PRO A 249 -14.61 -21.17 22.75
CA PRO A 249 -15.70 -22.12 22.55
C PRO A 249 -15.13 -23.52 22.25
N ALA A 250 -15.53 -24.51 23.03
CA ALA A 250 -15.13 -25.92 22.87
C ALA A 250 -15.61 -26.48 21.50
N LYS A 251 -16.76 -26.01 21.02
CA LYS A 251 -17.31 -26.34 19.71
C LYS A 251 -17.93 -25.12 19.07
N ARG A 252 -17.60 -24.87 17.80
CA ARG A 252 -18.29 -23.85 16.99
C ARG A 252 -19.51 -24.46 16.30
N ARG A 253 -20.59 -23.68 16.20
CA ARG A 253 -21.73 -24.07 15.37
C ARG A 253 -21.25 -24.19 13.92
N LEU A 254 -21.54 -25.33 13.30
CA LEU A 254 -21.18 -25.59 11.92
C LEU A 254 -22.06 -24.71 10.99
N ASN A 255 -21.45 -23.75 10.32
CA ASN A 255 -22.14 -23.02 9.25
C ASN A 255 -22.14 -23.90 7.99
N LEU A 256 -23.25 -24.63 7.75
CA LEU A 256 -23.38 -25.57 6.65
C LEU A 256 -23.28 -24.90 5.27
N TRP A 257 -23.86 -23.71 5.12
CA TRP A 257 -23.77 -22.95 3.88
C TRP A 257 -22.34 -22.60 3.52
N ARG A 258 -21.59 -22.17 4.49
CA ARG A 258 -20.18 -21.85 4.34
C ARG A 258 -19.34 -23.09 4.03
N LYS A 259 -19.59 -24.19 4.74
CA LYS A 259 -18.94 -25.48 4.44
C LYS A 259 -19.20 -25.89 2.98
N TYR A 260 -20.45 -25.77 2.53
CA TYR A 260 -20.83 -26.05 1.14
C TYR A 260 -20.07 -25.12 0.17
N THR A 261 -20.08 -23.82 0.41
CA THR A 261 -19.40 -22.84 -0.46
C THR A 261 -17.90 -23.06 -0.51
N SER A 262 -17.27 -23.34 0.65
CA SER A 262 -15.83 -23.66 0.70
C SER A 262 -15.50 -24.92 -0.07
N ILE A 263 -16.30 -25.98 0.06
CA ILE A 263 -16.11 -27.23 -0.69
C ILE A 263 -16.31 -26.99 -2.19
N LYS A 264 -17.29 -26.20 -2.58
CA LYS A 264 -17.54 -25.85 -3.99
C LYS A 264 -16.38 -25.06 -4.60
N THR A 265 -15.79 -24.16 -3.83
CA THR A 265 -14.70 -23.27 -4.33
C THR A 265 -13.33 -23.96 -4.31
N PHE A 266 -13.02 -24.70 -3.26
CA PHE A 266 -11.67 -25.25 -3.01
C PHE A 266 -11.59 -26.78 -3.07
N GLY A 267 -12.72 -27.46 -3.30
CA GLY A 267 -12.79 -28.92 -3.24
C GLY A 267 -12.82 -29.48 -1.81
N LYS A 268 -13.00 -30.80 -1.72
CA LYS A 268 -12.92 -31.52 -0.43
C LYS A 268 -11.46 -31.71 -0.02
N VAL A 269 -11.13 -31.32 1.21
CA VAL A 269 -9.86 -31.73 1.82
C VAL A 269 -9.87 -33.26 1.96
N ARG A 270 -8.99 -33.95 1.22
CA ARG A 270 -8.77 -35.37 1.42
C ARG A 270 -8.02 -35.52 2.75
N LYS A 271 -8.59 -36.28 3.70
CA LYS A 271 -7.83 -36.71 4.87
C LYS A 271 -6.65 -37.56 4.36
N ARG A 272 -5.45 -37.09 4.61
CA ARG A 272 -4.26 -37.92 4.50
C ARG A 272 -4.21 -38.93 5.63
#